data_8ad6c033c1d17ecf0329f8e3f7b88b81
#
_entry.id   8ad6c033c1d17ecf0329f8e3f7b88b81
#
_cell.length_a   1.000
_cell.length_b   1.000
_cell.length_c   1.000
_cell.angle_alpha   90.00
_cell.angle_beta   90.00
_cell.angle_gamma   90.00
#
_symmetry.space_group_name_H-M   'P 1'
#
loop_
_entity.id
_entity.type
_entity.pdbx_description
1 polymer ?
#
loop_
_entity_poly.entity_id
_entity_poly.type
_entity_poly.pdbx_seq_one_letter_code
_entity_poly.pdbx_strand_id
1 'polypeptide(L)'
;MLPLGAKRELAFACALIHRPAVLFLDEATSGADLTARRAFWRRIVRLSQAGTTIVVTTHFREEAEYCDRILIQANGRIVASGTALEVRTRANAESIDEAFRQIVLNARRAEAEDKRAKSSEAAR
;
A
#
# COMPACT_ATOMS: atom_id res chain seq x y z
N MET A 1 5.18 -29.19 -11.82
CA MET A 1 5.17 -27.69 -11.72
C MET A 1 4.43 -27.30 -10.45
N LEU A 2 4.97 -26.41 -9.62
CA LEU A 2 4.31 -25.96 -8.39
C LEU A 2 3.13 -25.03 -8.70
N PRO A 3 2.00 -25.17 -7.98
CA PRO A 3 0.92 -24.17 -8.01
C PRO A 3 1.40 -22.77 -7.65
N LEU A 4 0.74 -21.73 -8.12
CA LEU A 4 1.14 -20.34 -7.88
C LEU A 4 1.26 -20.00 -6.39
N GLY A 5 0.34 -20.50 -5.57
CA GLY A 5 0.40 -20.32 -4.11
C GLY A 5 1.65 -20.92 -3.48
N ALA A 6 2.03 -22.14 -3.89
CA ALA A 6 3.24 -22.80 -3.41
C ALA A 6 4.52 -22.08 -3.84
N LYS A 7 4.54 -21.54 -5.06
CA LYS A 7 5.66 -20.69 -5.54
C LYS A 7 5.85 -19.44 -4.68
N ARG A 8 4.75 -18.79 -4.30
CA ARG A 8 4.78 -17.60 -3.42
C ARG A 8 5.26 -17.95 -2.01
N GLU A 9 4.77 -19.05 -1.45
CA GLU A 9 5.23 -19.54 -0.14
C GLU A 9 6.73 -19.84 -0.15
N LEU A 10 7.23 -20.48 -1.19
CA LEU A 10 8.64 -20.76 -1.36
C LEU A 10 9.47 -19.46 -1.47
N ALA A 11 9.02 -18.51 -2.30
CA ALA A 11 9.70 -17.22 -2.45
C ALA A 11 9.74 -16.44 -1.13
N PHE A 12 8.64 -16.44 -0.38
CA PHE A 12 8.57 -15.83 0.94
C PHE A 12 9.52 -16.49 1.94
N ALA A 13 9.54 -17.81 1.98
CA ALA A 13 10.47 -18.57 2.82
C ALA A 13 11.94 -18.27 2.47
N CYS A 14 12.28 -18.23 1.17
CA CYS A 14 13.62 -17.88 0.70
C CYS A 14 14.03 -16.46 1.12
N ALA A 15 13.12 -15.50 1.06
CA ALA A 15 13.37 -14.13 1.49
C ALA A 15 13.67 -14.01 2.99
N LEU A 16 13.25 -14.96 3.81
CA LEU A 16 13.44 -14.97 5.26
C LEU A 16 14.65 -15.77 5.74
N ILE A 17 15.25 -16.61 4.91
CA ILE A 17 16.35 -17.53 5.31
C ILE A 17 17.52 -16.75 5.93
N HIS A 18 17.90 -15.62 5.39
CA HIS A 18 19.03 -14.81 5.85
C HIS A 18 18.66 -13.82 6.97
N ARG A 19 17.46 -13.91 7.53
CA ARG A 19 16.96 -13.04 8.62
C ARG A 19 17.14 -11.56 8.30
N PRO A 20 16.51 -11.02 7.26
CA PRO A 20 16.69 -9.65 6.84
C PRO A 20 16.18 -8.66 7.90
N ALA A 21 16.86 -7.52 8.04
CA ALA A 21 16.38 -6.40 8.85
C ALA A 21 15.21 -5.68 8.18
N VAL A 22 15.20 -5.66 6.83
CA VAL A 22 14.16 -5.05 6.00
C VAL A 22 13.69 -6.06 4.96
N LEU A 23 12.38 -6.22 4.84
CA LEU A 23 11.73 -7.10 3.86
C LEU A 23 10.81 -6.29 2.96
N PHE A 24 10.98 -6.40 1.65
CA PHE A 24 10.10 -5.81 0.65
C PHE A 24 9.20 -6.87 0.03
N LEU A 25 7.89 -6.62 0.03
CA LEU A 25 6.88 -7.52 -0.51
C LEU A 25 6.02 -6.76 -1.52
N ASP A 26 6.12 -7.16 -2.79
CA ASP A 26 5.39 -6.52 -3.87
C ASP A 26 4.18 -7.37 -4.28
N GLU A 27 2.97 -6.83 -4.04
CA GLU A 27 1.69 -7.47 -4.40
C GLU A 27 1.57 -8.95 -3.93
N ALA A 28 2.13 -9.25 -2.75
CA ALA A 28 2.32 -10.63 -2.28
C ALA A 28 1.00 -11.41 -2.07
N THR A 29 -0.13 -10.72 -1.88
CA THR A 29 -1.45 -11.33 -1.67
C THR A 29 -2.32 -11.34 -2.93
N SER A 30 -1.84 -10.82 -4.04
CA SER A 30 -2.58 -10.80 -5.30
C SER A 30 -2.97 -12.20 -5.75
N GLY A 31 -4.26 -12.42 -6.06
CA GLY A 31 -4.81 -13.73 -6.45
C GLY A 31 -4.98 -14.74 -5.32
N ALA A 32 -4.66 -14.39 -4.08
CA ALA A 32 -4.96 -15.23 -2.91
C ALA A 32 -6.43 -15.05 -2.49
N ASP A 33 -7.05 -16.13 -2.01
CA ASP A 33 -8.37 -16.04 -1.39
C ASP A 33 -8.30 -15.34 -0.02
N LEU A 34 -9.44 -15.00 0.54
CA LEU A 34 -9.53 -14.25 1.80
C LEU A 34 -8.84 -14.96 2.98
N THR A 35 -8.95 -16.28 3.04
CA THR A 35 -8.34 -17.08 4.12
C THR A 35 -6.82 -17.07 4.02
N ALA A 36 -6.28 -17.28 2.83
CA ALA A 36 -4.85 -17.23 2.56
C ALA A 36 -4.28 -15.82 2.82
N ARG A 37 -5.01 -14.77 2.43
CA ARG A 37 -4.61 -13.37 2.70
C ARG A 37 -4.52 -13.09 4.21
N ARG A 38 -5.52 -13.48 4.98
CA ARG A 38 -5.52 -13.32 6.43
C ARG A 38 -4.39 -14.09 7.11
N ALA A 39 -4.12 -15.32 6.65
CA ALA A 39 -3.00 -16.12 7.17
C ALA A 39 -1.65 -15.47 6.86
N PHE A 40 -1.48 -14.94 5.66
CA PHE A 40 -0.29 -14.19 5.25
C PHE A 40 -0.07 -12.95 6.13
N TRP A 41 -1.08 -12.11 6.32
CA TRP A 41 -0.99 -10.92 7.15
C TRP A 41 -0.68 -11.21 8.62
N ARG A 42 -1.23 -12.29 9.18
CA ARG A 42 -0.85 -12.73 10.53
C ARG A 42 0.65 -13.04 10.63
N ARG A 43 1.24 -13.63 9.60
CA ARG A 43 2.70 -13.90 9.55
C ARG A 43 3.50 -12.60 9.45
N ILE A 44 3.06 -11.66 8.62
CA ILE A 44 3.70 -10.35 8.46
C ILE A 44 3.70 -9.56 9.77
N VAL A 45 2.56 -9.50 10.45
CA VAL A 45 2.47 -8.81 11.74
C VAL A 45 3.41 -9.43 12.79
N ARG A 46 3.49 -10.76 12.87
CA ARG A 46 4.44 -11.44 13.77
C ARG A 46 5.90 -11.10 13.45
N LEU A 47 6.28 -11.08 12.19
CA LEU A 47 7.64 -10.72 11.78
C LEU A 47 7.97 -9.27 12.12
N SER A 48 7.02 -8.36 11.91
CA SER A 48 7.15 -6.96 12.29
C SER A 48 7.32 -6.80 13.80
N GLN A 49 6.51 -7.49 14.60
CA GLN A 49 6.61 -7.49 16.06
C GLN A 49 7.93 -8.09 16.57
N ALA A 50 8.52 -8.99 15.82
CA ALA A 50 9.84 -9.57 16.12
C ALA A 50 11.02 -8.66 15.72
N GLY A 51 10.76 -7.48 15.13
CA GLY A 51 11.76 -6.47 14.82
C GLY A 51 12.13 -6.34 13.33
N THR A 52 11.50 -7.08 12.43
CA THR A 52 11.72 -6.91 10.99
C THR A 52 10.94 -5.71 10.47
N THR A 53 11.59 -4.78 9.79
CA THR A 53 10.90 -3.71 9.07
C THR A 53 10.36 -4.26 7.76
N ILE A 54 9.06 -4.12 7.51
CA ILE A 54 8.40 -4.71 6.35
C ILE A 54 7.73 -3.61 5.53
N VAL A 55 8.06 -3.56 4.25
CA VAL A 55 7.43 -2.67 3.27
C VAL A 55 6.59 -3.52 2.33
N VAL A 56 5.30 -3.30 2.31
CA VAL A 56 4.35 -4.03 1.46
C VAL A 56 3.73 -3.08 0.46
N THR A 57 3.74 -3.44 -0.81
CA THR A 57 2.89 -2.80 -1.82
C THR A 57 1.64 -3.63 -2.03
N THR A 58 0.51 -2.98 -2.13
CA THR A 58 -0.77 -3.64 -2.37
C THR A 58 -1.77 -2.69 -3.02
N HIS A 59 -2.70 -3.23 -3.79
CA HIS A 59 -3.88 -2.52 -4.26
C HIS A 59 -5.14 -2.83 -3.43
N PHE A 60 -5.04 -3.72 -2.45
CA PHE A 60 -6.13 -4.03 -1.51
C PHE A 60 -6.11 -3.03 -0.35
N ARG A 61 -7.02 -2.08 -0.35
CA ARG A 61 -7.05 -0.96 0.60
C ARG A 61 -7.31 -1.41 2.03
N GLU A 62 -8.07 -2.48 2.21
CA GLU A 62 -8.32 -3.08 3.52
C GLU A 62 -7.05 -3.62 4.19
N GLU A 63 -6.00 -3.94 3.42
CA GLU A 63 -4.72 -4.40 3.97
C GLU A 63 -3.96 -3.28 4.69
N ALA A 64 -4.25 -2.04 4.37
CA ALA A 64 -3.67 -0.89 5.05
C ALA A 64 -3.99 -0.82 6.55
N GLU A 65 -5.09 -1.42 6.99
CA GLU A 65 -5.46 -1.49 8.42
C GLU A 65 -4.51 -2.37 9.25
N TYR A 66 -3.73 -3.25 8.60
CA TYR A 66 -2.70 -4.05 9.27
C TYR A 66 -1.36 -3.33 9.41
N CYS A 67 -1.19 -2.19 8.77
CA CYS A 67 0.07 -1.47 8.70
C CYS A 67 0.18 -0.38 9.77
N ASP A 68 1.39 -0.21 10.34
CA ASP A 68 1.66 0.90 11.27
C ASP A 68 1.65 2.25 10.55
N ARG A 69 2.10 2.28 9.30
CA ARG A 69 2.12 3.47 8.45
C ARG A 69 1.70 3.12 7.02
N ILE A 70 1.03 4.08 6.40
CA ILE A 70 0.53 4.00 5.03
C ILE A 70 1.14 5.12 4.21
N LEU A 71 1.49 4.80 2.97
CA LEU A 71 1.85 5.75 1.92
C LEU A 71 0.87 5.57 0.77
N ILE A 72 0.15 6.62 0.42
CA ILE A 72 -0.73 6.62 -0.74
C ILE A 72 0.00 7.27 -1.92
N GLN A 73 0.14 6.52 -2.99
CA GLN A 73 0.79 6.96 -4.21
C GLN A 73 -0.24 7.17 -5.32
N ALA A 74 -0.14 8.29 -6.01
CA ALA A 74 -0.90 8.59 -7.21
C ALA A 74 -0.02 9.34 -8.21
N ASN A 75 -0.10 8.98 -9.49
CA ASN A 75 0.64 9.63 -10.58
C ASN A 75 2.15 9.78 -10.32
N GLY A 76 2.79 8.74 -9.75
CA GLY A 76 4.21 8.74 -9.44
C GLY A 76 4.63 9.59 -8.23
N ARG A 77 3.68 10.08 -7.45
CA ARG A 77 3.94 10.91 -6.26
C ARG A 77 3.26 10.33 -5.03
N ILE A 78 3.86 10.53 -3.85
CA ILE A 78 3.21 10.26 -2.57
C ILE A 78 2.28 11.42 -2.27
N VAL A 79 0.98 11.14 -2.21
CA VAL A 79 -0.08 12.13 -2.00
C VAL A 79 -0.62 12.14 -0.57
N ALA A 80 -0.36 11.10 0.20
CA ALA A 80 -0.63 11.06 1.63
C ALA A 80 0.27 10.05 2.34
N SER A 81 0.57 10.30 3.61
CA SER A 81 1.28 9.37 4.49
C SER A 81 0.82 9.55 5.94
N GLY A 82 0.87 8.47 6.71
CA GLY A 82 0.52 8.47 8.12
C GLY A 82 0.00 7.12 8.59
N THR A 83 -0.53 7.06 9.79
CA THR A 83 -1.29 5.91 10.28
C THR A 83 -2.65 5.84 9.57
N ALA A 84 -3.32 4.69 9.62
CA ALA A 84 -4.67 4.55 9.06
C ALA A 84 -5.65 5.60 9.64
N LEU A 85 -5.54 5.85 10.94
CA LEU A 85 -6.36 6.86 11.61
C LEU A 85 -6.07 8.28 11.12
N GLU A 86 -4.79 8.66 11.02
CA GLU A 86 -4.39 9.98 10.52
C GLU A 86 -4.86 10.23 9.08
N VAL A 87 -4.71 9.23 8.21
CA VAL A 87 -5.14 9.31 6.81
C VAL A 87 -6.65 9.46 6.70
N ARG A 88 -7.43 8.68 7.47
CA ARG A 88 -8.89 8.81 7.53
C ARG A 88 -9.32 10.18 8.06
N THR A 89 -8.73 10.62 9.15
CA THR A 89 -9.06 11.91 9.78
C THR A 89 -8.81 13.08 8.84
N ARG A 90 -7.66 13.11 8.15
CA ARG A 90 -7.34 14.17 7.16
C ARG A 90 -8.31 14.19 5.98
N ALA A 91 -8.78 13.05 5.55
CA ALA A 91 -9.76 12.94 4.47
C ALA A 91 -11.22 13.12 4.94
N ASN A 92 -11.45 13.25 6.25
CA ASN A 92 -12.78 13.23 6.85
C ASN A 92 -13.59 12.01 6.39
N ALA A 93 -12.97 10.82 6.44
CA ALA A 93 -13.50 9.57 5.91
C ALA A 93 -13.70 8.53 7.01
N GLU A 94 -14.71 7.69 6.87
CA GLU A 94 -15.01 6.62 7.82
C GLU A 94 -14.15 5.37 7.59
N SER A 95 -13.65 5.18 6.36
CA SER A 95 -12.83 4.03 5.98
C SER A 95 -11.58 4.44 5.19
N ILE A 96 -10.60 3.55 5.15
CA ILE A 96 -9.40 3.75 4.30
C ILE A 96 -9.77 3.76 2.81
N ASP A 97 -10.74 2.97 2.39
CA ASP A 97 -11.21 2.96 1.00
C ASP A 97 -11.79 4.32 0.59
N GLU A 98 -12.60 4.92 1.45
CA GLU A 98 -13.14 6.25 1.23
C GLU A 98 -12.06 7.32 1.26
N ALA A 99 -11.16 7.29 2.24
CA ALA A 99 -10.04 8.20 2.35
C ALA A 99 -9.16 8.16 1.09
N PHE A 100 -8.83 6.96 0.63
CA PHE A 100 -8.05 6.75 -0.58
C PHE A 100 -8.72 7.41 -1.81
N ARG A 101 -10.01 7.14 -2.01
CA ARG A 101 -10.76 7.74 -3.14
C ARG A 101 -10.73 9.25 -3.11
N GLN A 102 -10.99 9.86 -1.97
CA GLN A 102 -11.00 11.31 -1.81
C GLN A 102 -9.62 11.92 -2.05
N ILE A 103 -8.57 11.35 -1.45
CA ILE A 103 -7.19 11.83 -1.58
C ILE A 103 -6.73 11.76 -3.04
N VAL A 104 -6.96 10.64 -3.72
CA VAL A 104 -6.56 10.46 -5.12
C VAL A 104 -7.34 11.39 -6.06
N LEU A 105 -8.64 11.56 -5.83
CA LEU A 105 -9.46 12.51 -6.63
C LEU A 105 -8.98 13.95 -6.45
N ASN A 106 -8.69 14.36 -5.23
CA ASN A 106 -8.18 15.72 -4.96
C ASN A 106 -6.81 15.94 -5.61
N ALA A 107 -5.90 14.96 -5.53
CA ALA A 107 -4.60 15.03 -6.19
C ALA A 107 -4.74 15.17 -7.71
N ARG A 108 -5.63 14.40 -8.34
CA ARG A 108 -5.89 14.50 -9.79
C ARG A 108 -6.49 15.85 -10.21
N ARG A 109 -7.39 16.42 -9.40
CA ARG A 109 -7.96 17.76 -9.65
C ARG A 109 -6.89 18.83 -9.58
N ALA A 110 -6.06 18.82 -8.54
CA ALA A 110 -4.97 19.77 -8.39
C ALA A 110 -3.97 19.72 -9.56
N GLU A 111 -3.62 18.53 -10.04
CA GLU A 111 -2.76 18.37 -11.22
C GLU A 111 -3.41 18.89 -12.52
N ALA A 112 -4.71 18.67 -12.68
CA ALA A 112 -5.45 19.17 -13.87
C ALA A 112 -5.52 20.70 -13.87
N GLU A 113 -5.68 21.31 -12.72
CA GLU A 113 -5.68 22.78 -12.55
C GLU A 113 -4.30 23.37 -12.84
N ASP A 114 -3.24 22.76 -12.31
CA ASP A 114 -1.85 23.18 -12.56
C ASP A 114 -1.48 23.09 -14.05
N LYS A 115 -1.88 22.01 -14.72
CA LYS A 115 -1.67 21.86 -16.18
C LYS A 115 -2.43 22.91 -16.98
N ARG A 116 -3.66 23.26 -16.61
CA ARG A 116 -4.44 24.31 -17.28
C ARG A 116 -3.83 25.69 -17.07
N ALA A 117 -3.35 25.98 -15.85
CA ALA A 117 -2.67 27.24 -15.54
C ALA A 117 -1.39 27.41 -16.39
N LYS A 118 -0.54 26.39 -16.44
CA LYS A 118 0.70 26.39 -17.25
C LYS A 118 0.42 26.50 -18.74
N SER A 119 -0.63 25.86 -19.23
CA SER A 119 -1.02 25.94 -20.65
C SER A 119 -1.54 27.32 -21.03
N SER A 120 -2.26 27.97 -20.13
CA SER A 120 -2.74 29.34 -20.32
C SER A 120 -1.62 30.38 -20.29
N GLU A 121 -0.60 30.16 -19.46
CA GLU A 121 0.58 31.03 -19.38
C GLU A 121 1.49 30.90 -20.62
N ALA A 122 1.65 29.69 -21.13
CA ALA A 122 2.41 29.42 -22.34
C ALA A 122 1.77 29.93 -23.64
N ALA A 123 0.43 30.19 -23.63
CA ALA A 123 -0.33 30.70 -24.75
C ALA A 123 -0.39 32.26 -24.82
N ARG A 124 0.24 32.95 -23.88
CA ARG A 124 0.37 34.42 -23.83
C ARG A 124 1.72 34.86 -24.35
#